data_e1d74162f915b6fb4d106748759b5780
#
_entry.id   e1d74162f915b6fb4d106748759b5780
#
_cell.length_a   1.000
_cell.length_b   1.000
_cell.length_c   1.000
_cell.angle_alpha   90.00
_cell.angle_beta   90.00
_cell.angle_gamma   90.00
#
_symmetry.space_group_name_H-M   'P 1'
#
loop_
_entity.id
_entity.type
_entity.pdbx_description
1 polymer ?
#
loop_
_entity_poly.entity_id
_entity_poly.type
_entity_poly.pdbx_seq_one_letter_code
_entity_poly.pdbx_strand_id
1 'polypeptide(L)'
;MYKSKITWLPKIKRLKKIPTIFIANEFFDSLAIKQFLKKENLWFEKFVSLKNKNKAFFIEKKFNMKNFEKKINFTISKNQNFIEYSEIGINYLKKIAEIIKKNSGGILVIDYGYSEKKNEKYPSGNI
;
A
#
# COMPACT_ATOMS: atom_id res chain seq x y z
N MET A 1 8.66 36.40 -16.42
CA MET A 1 8.21 35.76 -15.16
C MET A 1 7.15 34.71 -15.52
N TYR A 2 7.49 33.42 -15.49
CA TYR A 2 6.51 32.35 -15.74
C TYR A 2 5.54 32.28 -14.56
N LYS A 3 4.29 32.69 -14.73
CA LYS A 3 3.24 32.43 -13.74
C LYS A 3 2.94 30.92 -13.78
N SER A 4 3.49 30.16 -12.83
CA SER A 4 3.14 28.75 -12.66
C SER A 4 1.64 28.63 -12.38
N LYS A 5 0.92 27.99 -13.28
CA LYS A 5 -0.52 27.78 -13.13
C LYS A 5 -0.75 26.50 -12.32
N ILE A 6 -1.09 26.65 -11.04
CA ILE A 6 -1.49 25.53 -10.18
C ILE A 6 -2.96 25.23 -10.41
N THR A 7 -3.30 23.96 -10.59
CA THR A 7 -4.68 23.49 -10.70
C THR A 7 -4.91 22.35 -9.73
N TRP A 8 -5.85 22.49 -8.83
CA TRP A 8 -6.26 21.45 -7.89
C TRP A 8 -7.26 20.51 -8.54
N LEU A 9 -6.96 19.20 -8.55
CA LEU A 9 -7.82 18.20 -9.13
C LEU A 9 -8.34 17.25 -8.04
N PRO A 10 -9.66 17.10 -7.90
CA PRO A 10 -10.24 16.21 -6.88
C PRO A 10 -10.08 14.73 -7.24
N LYS A 11 -9.76 14.41 -8.47
CA LYS A 11 -9.60 13.03 -8.97
C LYS A 11 -8.55 12.96 -10.07
N ILE A 12 -7.68 11.95 -10.02
CA ILE A 12 -6.64 11.69 -11.03
C ILE A 12 -7.19 11.49 -12.46
N LYS A 13 -8.45 11.01 -12.60
CA LYS A 13 -9.10 10.82 -13.91
C LYS A 13 -9.34 12.11 -14.71
N ARG A 14 -9.21 13.29 -14.08
CA ARG A 14 -9.41 14.60 -14.74
C ARG A 14 -8.14 15.19 -15.34
N LEU A 15 -7.04 14.44 -15.35
CA LEU A 15 -5.82 14.87 -16.01
C LEU A 15 -6.01 15.01 -17.53
N LYS A 16 -5.41 16.05 -18.09
CA LYS A 16 -5.36 16.25 -19.54
C LYS A 16 -4.60 15.10 -20.21
N LYS A 17 -4.88 14.82 -21.48
CA LYS A 17 -4.17 13.81 -22.28
C LYS A 17 -2.83 14.38 -22.80
N ILE A 18 -1.89 14.60 -21.89
CA ILE A 18 -0.53 15.12 -22.18
C ILE A 18 0.49 14.26 -21.41
N PRO A 19 1.76 14.21 -21.86
CA PRO A 19 2.82 13.59 -21.09
C PRO A 19 2.86 14.15 -19.66
N THR A 20 2.89 13.27 -18.67
CA THR A 20 2.73 13.66 -17.26
C THR A 20 3.77 12.98 -16.41
N ILE A 21 4.42 13.73 -15.51
CA ILE A 21 5.27 13.19 -14.46
C ILE A 21 4.48 13.24 -13.15
N PHE A 22 4.35 12.08 -12.51
CA PHE A 22 3.77 11.95 -11.18
C PHE A 22 4.87 11.96 -10.14
N ILE A 23 4.68 12.72 -9.07
CA ILE A 23 5.56 12.71 -7.90
C ILE A 23 4.71 12.35 -6.70
N ALA A 24 5.04 11.23 -6.06
CA ALA A 24 4.40 10.73 -4.85
C ALA A 24 5.45 10.73 -3.74
N ASN A 25 5.42 11.75 -2.88
CA ASN A 25 6.28 11.87 -1.72
C ASN A 25 5.46 11.54 -0.47
N GLU A 26 5.84 10.50 0.27
CA GLU A 26 5.15 10.02 1.47
C GLU A 26 3.63 9.90 1.25
N PHE A 27 3.26 9.40 0.07
CA PHE A 27 1.87 9.28 -0.32
C PHE A 27 1.33 7.88 -0.09
N PHE A 28 2.12 6.86 -0.42
CA PHE A 28 1.64 5.48 -0.35
C PHE A 28 1.65 4.93 1.07
N ASP A 29 2.56 5.37 1.93
CA ASP A 29 2.64 5.04 3.36
C ASP A 29 1.45 5.58 4.17
N SER A 30 0.87 6.73 3.74
CA SER A 30 -0.32 7.33 4.36
C SER A 30 -1.63 6.59 4.06
N LEU A 31 -1.61 5.64 3.12
CA LEU A 31 -2.81 4.91 2.70
C LEU A 31 -3.11 3.73 3.60
N ALA A 32 -4.40 3.43 3.77
CA ALA A 32 -4.83 2.29 4.57
C ALA A 32 -4.27 0.97 4.03
N ILE A 33 -3.74 0.15 4.94
CA ILE A 33 -3.14 -1.15 4.66
C ILE A 33 -3.89 -2.29 5.34
N LYS A 34 -3.75 -3.48 4.79
CA LYS A 34 -4.02 -4.76 5.45
C LYS A 34 -2.70 -5.38 5.85
N GLN A 35 -2.64 -5.91 7.06
CA GLN A 35 -1.47 -6.64 7.56
C GLN A 35 -1.78 -8.11 7.66
N PHE A 36 -0.94 -8.94 7.06
CA PHE A 36 -1.04 -10.39 7.11
C PHE A 36 0.19 -10.98 7.79
N LEU A 37 -0.03 -11.91 8.71
CA LEU A 37 1.01 -12.58 9.48
C LEU A 37 0.90 -14.08 9.31
N LYS A 38 2.03 -14.76 9.03
CA LYS A 38 2.12 -16.21 8.94
C LYS A 38 2.58 -16.78 10.29
N LYS A 39 1.80 -17.71 10.85
CA LYS A 39 2.11 -18.49 12.05
C LYS A 39 1.90 -19.97 11.72
N GLU A 40 2.89 -20.81 11.93
CA GLU A 40 2.80 -22.28 11.78
C GLU A 40 2.15 -22.71 10.44
N ASN A 41 2.53 -22.13 9.33
CA ASN A 41 1.94 -22.38 8.00
C ASN A 41 0.49 -21.86 7.78
N LEU A 42 -0.11 -21.15 8.73
CA LEU A 42 -1.39 -20.49 8.58
C LEU A 42 -1.22 -18.99 8.46
N TRP A 43 -2.07 -18.36 7.66
CA TRP A 43 -2.12 -16.92 7.53
C TRP A 43 -3.23 -16.32 8.37
N PHE A 44 -2.96 -15.15 8.96
CA PHE A 44 -3.90 -14.36 9.74
C PHE A 44 -3.88 -12.91 9.26
N GLU A 45 -5.04 -12.28 9.16
CA GLU A 45 -5.18 -10.84 8.95
C GLU A 45 -5.33 -10.14 10.30
N LYS A 46 -4.53 -9.08 10.54
CA LYS A 46 -4.62 -8.27 11.76
C LYS A 46 -5.65 -7.19 11.61
N PHE A 47 -6.44 -6.98 12.65
CA PHE A 47 -7.45 -5.93 12.74
C PHE A 47 -7.26 -5.15 14.04
N VAL A 48 -7.66 -3.89 14.03
CA VAL A 48 -7.83 -3.09 15.24
C VAL A 48 -9.28 -3.24 15.71
N SER A 49 -9.46 -3.57 16.97
CA SER A 49 -10.76 -3.64 17.64
C SER A 49 -10.79 -2.68 18.82
N LEU A 50 -11.97 -2.19 19.18
CA LEU A 50 -12.18 -1.32 20.32
C LEU A 50 -12.89 -2.07 21.45
N LYS A 51 -12.34 -1.99 22.66
CA LYS A 51 -12.99 -2.44 23.89
C LYS A 51 -13.46 -1.20 24.66
N ASN A 52 -14.75 -1.18 25.02
CA ASN A 52 -15.35 -0.09 25.83
C ASN A 52 -15.12 1.33 25.26
N LYS A 53 -15.18 1.51 23.94
CA LYS A 53 -15.01 2.76 23.18
C LYS A 53 -13.64 3.47 23.33
N ASN A 54 -12.80 3.13 24.31
CA ASN A 54 -11.59 3.92 24.63
C ASN A 54 -10.29 3.14 24.57
N LYS A 55 -10.32 1.80 24.40
CA LYS A 55 -9.10 0.98 24.35
C LYS A 55 -9.03 0.20 23.05
N ALA A 56 -8.07 0.54 22.20
CA ALA A 56 -7.77 -0.20 20.99
C ALA A 56 -6.90 -1.43 21.32
N PHE A 57 -7.13 -2.53 20.62
CA PHE A 57 -6.30 -3.72 20.68
C PHE A 57 -6.31 -4.45 19.34
N PHE A 58 -5.27 -5.23 19.08
CA PHE A 58 -5.18 -6.03 17.89
C PHE A 58 -5.90 -7.37 18.06
N ILE A 59 -6.62 -7.78 17.02
CA ILE A 59 -7.16 -9.12 16.86
C ILE A 59 -6.66 -9.72 15.56
N GLU A 60 -6.53 -11.04 15.54
CA GLU A 60 -6.10 -11.79 14.37
C GLU A 60 -7.23 -12.72 13.94
N LYS A 61 -7.53 -12.74 12.65
CA LYS A 61 -8.51 -13.66 12.06
C LYS A 61 -7.82 -14.53 11.03
N LYS A 62 -8.11 -15.84 11.04
CA LYS A 62 -7.59 -16.77 10.05
C LYS A 62 -7.92 -16.29 8.64
N PHE A 63 -6.94 -16.33 7.76
CA PHE A 63 -7.02 -15.76 6.42
C PHE A 63 -6.63 -16.78 5.34
N ASN A 64 -7.37 -16.81 4.24
CA ASN A 64 -7.05 -17.67 3.10
C ASN A 64 -6.19 -16.92 2.09
N MET A 65 -4.87 -16.95 2.28
CA MET A 65 -3.91 -16.28 1.43
C MET A 65 -3.95 -16.79 -0.02
N LYS A 66 -4.14 -18.10 -0.25
CA LYS A 66 -4.21 -18.67 -1.62
C LYS A 66 -5.37 -18.09 -2.42
N ASN A 67 -6.55 -17.95 -1.81
CA ASN A 67 -7.71 -17.35 -2.47
C ASN A 67 -7.50 -15.86 -2.73
N PHE A 68 -6.86 -15.17 -1.80
CA PHE A 68 -6.52 -13.76 -1.96
C PHE A 68 -5.55 -13.54 -3.13
N GLU A 69 -4.46 -14.31 -3.21
CA GLU A 69 -3.50 -14.25 -4.32
C GLU A 69 -4.15 -14.53 -5.68
N LYS A 70 -5.06 -15.51 -5.74
CA LYS A 70 -5.88 -15.73 -6.95
C LYS A 70 -6.69 -14.49 -7.34
N LYS A 71 -7.35 -13.83 -6.35
CA LYS A 71 -8.16 -12.62 -6.60
C LYS A 71 -7.34 -11.46 -7.11
N ILE A 72 -6.15 -11.24 -6.57
CA ILE A 72 -5.27 -10.14 -7.00
C ILE A 72 -4.41 -10.51 -8.22
N ASN A 73 -4.44 -11.78 -8.64
CA ASN A 73 -3.64 -12.35 -9.72
C ASN A 73 -2.12 -12.11 -9.53
N PHE A 74 -1.66 -12.28 -8.31
CA PHE A 74 -0.25 -12.07 -7.95
C PHE A 74 0.10 -12.84 -6.68
N THR A 75 1.27 -13.52 -6.67
CA THR A 75 1.77 -14.25 -5.51
C THR A 75 2.64 -13.35 -4.65
N ILE A 76 2.22 -13.08 -3.42
CA ILE A 76 2.92 -12.20 -2.47
C ILE A 76 3.51 -12.95 -1.28
N SER A 77 3.08 -14.19 -1.03
CA SER A 77 3.40 -14.94 0.19
C SER A 77 4.60 -15.89 0.06
N LYS A 78 5.28 -15.94 -1.10
CA LYS A 78 6.27 -16.99 -1.42
C LYS A 78 7.44 -17.06 -0.43
N ASN A 79 8.00 -15.90 -0.05
CA ASN A 79 9.21 -15.81 0.77
C ASN A 79 9.04 -14.90 1.99
N GLN A 80 7.79 -14.63 2.40
CA GLN A 80 7.50 -13.68 3.48
C GLN A 80 6.63 -14.32 4.55
N ASN A 81 6.82 -13.90 5.80
CA ASN A 81 5.98 -14.28 6.93
C ASN A 81 5.13 -13.09 7.42
N PHE A 82 5.40 -11.90 6.93
CA PHE A 82 4.65 -10.68 7.19
C PHE A 82 4.47 -9.90 5.89
N ILE A 83 3.26 -9.44 5.63
CA ILE A 83 2.89 -8.72 4.40
C ILE A 83 2.01 -7.54 4.76
N GLU A 84 2.36 -6.37 4.25
CA GLU A 84 1.51 -5.20 4.20
C GLU A 84 0.97 -5.01 2.78
N TYR A 85 -0.33 -4.82 2.65
CA TYR A 85 -0.99 -4.69 1.36
C TYR A 85 -1.97 -3.53 1.37
N SER A 86 -1.74 -2.53 0.53
CA SER A 86 -2.65 -1.43 0.31
C SER A 86 -3.45 -1.62 -0.98
N GLU A 87 -4.71 -2.03 -0.89
CA GLU A 87 -5.61 -2.13 -2.05
C GLU A 87 -5.81 -0.76 -2.72
N ILE A 88 -5.90 0.29 -1.90
CA ILE A 88 -6.05 1.67 -2.38
C ILE A 88 -4.79 2.10 -3.11
N GLY A 89 -3.60 1.83 -2.56
CA GLY A 89 -2.31 2.15 -3.17
C GLY A 89 -2.14 1.46 -4.53
N ILE A 90 -2.42 0.16 -4.60
CA ILE A 90 -2.36 -0.60 -5.86
C ILE A 90 -3.33 -0.04 -6.91
N ASN A 91 -4.54 0.38 -6.49
CA ASN A 91 -5.49 1.00 -7.40
C ASN A 91 -5.02 2.36 -7.93
N TYR A 92 -4.32 3.17 -7.11
CA TYR A 92 -3.67 4.39 -7.58
C TYR A 92 -2.57 4.08 -8.59
N LEU A 93 -1.67 3.15 -8.29
CA LEU A 93 -0.58 2.75 -9.19
C LEU A 93 -1.12 2.24 -10.54
N LYS A 94 -2.16 1.42 -10.55
CA LYS A 94 -2.81 0.96 -11.80
C LYS A 94 -3.31 2.12 -12.64
N LYS A 95 -4.01 3.11 -12.03
CA LYS A 95 -4.50 4.29 -12.75
C LYS A 95 -3.37 5.15 -13.31
N ILE A 96 -2.30 5.37 -12.52
CA ILE A 96 -1.12 6.11 -12.95
C ILE A 96 -0.45 5.39 -14.13
N ALA A 97 -0.25 4.08 -14.01
CA ALA A 97 0.33 3.27 -15.08
C ALA A 97 -0.47 3.34 -16.38
N GLU A 98 -1.81 3.29 -16.31
CA GLU A 98 -2.69 3.46 -17.48
C GLU A 98 -2.52 4.84 -18.13
N ILE A 99 -2.39 5.91 -17.34
CA ILE A 99 -2.20 7.27 -17.85
C ILE A 99 -0.84 7.39 -18.53
N ILE A 100 0.23 6.91 -17.89
CA ILE A 100 1.58 6.92 -18.45
C ILE A 100 1.64 6.11 -19.75
N LYS A 101 1.02 4.92 -19.78
CA LYS A 101 0.96 4.09 -20.99
C LYS A 101 0.28 4.80 -22.15
N LYS A 102 -0.76 5.60 -21.90
CA LYS A 102 -1.53 6.28 -22.95
C LYS A 102 -0.94 7.61 -23.39
N ASN A 103 -0.33 8.35 -22.49
CA ASN A 103 0.03 9.74 -22.71
C ASN A 103 1.55 9.99 -22.63
N SER A 104 2.35 8.98 -22.33
CA SER A 104 3.76 9.07 -21.96
C SER A 104 3.96 9.76 -20.60
N GLY A 105 5.17 9.68 -20.06
CA GLY A 105 5.52 10.28 -18.78
C GLY A 105 6.21 9.29 -17.85
N GLY A 106 6.10 9.51 -16.55
CA GLY A 106 6.72 8.66 -15.52
C GLY A 106 6.16 8.91 -14.13
N ILE A 107 6.60 8.12 -13.17
CA ILE A 107 6.32 8.30 -11.75
C ILE A 107 7.63 8.27 -10.96
N LEU A 108 7.78 9.19 -10.02
CA LEU A 108 8.78 9.19 -8.97
C LEU A 108 8.06 8.95 -7.64
N VAL A 109 8.40 7.86 -6.97
CA VAL A 109 7.92 7.56 -5.61
C VAL A 109 9.07 7.79 -4.63
N ILE A 110 8.82 8.60 -3.61
CA ILE A 110 9.73 8.88 -2.51
C ILE A 110 8.98 8.45 -1.24
N ASP A 111 9.50 7.42 -0.57
CA ASP A 111 8.84 6.83 0.59
C ASP A 111 9.88 6.17 1.51
N TYR A 112 9.53 5.98 2.77
CA TYR A 112 10.40 5.30 3.71
C TYR A 112 10.48 3.80 3.40
N GLY A 113 11.63 3.21 3.70
CA GLY A 113 11.83 1.76 3.60
C GLY A 113 12.68 1.24 4.75
N TYR A 114 12.50 -0.02 5.08
CA TYR A 114 13.38 -0.73 5.99
C TYR A 114 14.37 -1.57 5.19
N SER A 115 15.65 -1.45 5.52
CA SER A 115 16.62 -2.45 5.13
C SER A 115 16.78 -3.41 6.30
N GLU A 116 16.34 -4.67 6.15
CA GLU A 116 16.61 -5.69 7.17
C GLU A 116 18.10 -5.92 7.31
N LYS A 117 18.68 -5.54 8.44
CA LYS A 117 19.88 -6.19 8.94
C LYS A 117 19.47 -7.61 9.38
N LYS A 118 20.12 -8.63 8.86
CA LYS A 118 19.81 -10.07 8.96
C LYS A 118 19.50 -10.65 10.36
N ASN A 119 19.43 -9.87 11.44
CA ASN A 119 19.34 -10.33 12.82
C ASN A 119 18.35 -9.58 13.71
N GLU A 120 17.51 -8.69 13.21
CA GLU A 120 16.53 -8.03 14.06
C GLU A 120 15.17 -8.70 13.91
N LYS A 121 14.73 -9.37 15.00
CA LYS A 121 13.33 -9.79 15.17
C LYS A 121 12.44 -8.55 15.03
N TYR A 122 11.36 -8.68 14.27
CA TYR A 122 10.35 -7.62 14.10
C TYR A 122 10.10 -6.91 15.45
N PRO A 123 10.15 -5.58 15.51
CA PRO A 123 9.79 -4.88 16.71
C PRO A 123 8.34 -5.27 17.05
N SER A 124 8.18 -5.98 18.17
CA SER A 124 6.88 -6.18 18.79
C SER A 124 6.37 -4.79 19.12
N GLY A 125 5.47 -4.26 18.30
CA GLY A 125 4.88 -2.94 18.51
C GLY A 125 4.14 -2.94 19.85
N ASN A 126 4.81 -2.47 20.88
CA ASN A 126 4.17 -2.01 22.09
C ASN A 126 3.55 -0.64 21.75
N ILE A 127 2.22 -0.61 21.68
CA ILE A 127 1.43 0.61 21.83
C ILE A 127 0.93 0.64 23.27
#